data_aa76a803bfb219e5c4b47834606e5502
#
_entry.id   aa76a803bfb219e5c4b47834606e5502
#
_cell.length_a   1.000
_cell.length_b   1.000
_cell.length_c   1.000
_cell.angle_alpha   90.00
_cell.angle_beta   90.00
_cell.angle_gamma   90.00
#
_symmetry.space_group_name_H-M   'P 1'
#
loop_
_entity.id
_entity.type
_entity.pdbx_description
1 polymer ?
#
loop_
_entity_poly.entity_id
_entity_poly.type
_entity_poly.pdbx_seq_one_letter_code
_entity_poly.pdbx_strand_id
1 'polypeptide(L)'
;MLRRTLLLLSTQPARSWMSSAFSNEGLVAALVRDGAIELPETAAALRRVDRKNFARAVGDPSALEDAEVYRDAPLPIGPLATISAPHMHARCLDLLAPPLLAKERAGAASRVLDVGSGSGYLTAAFALLGDGVDAHGVDRTASLVALARENVDRDAALARAVGGRVAFSVGDGWRGHPAGGPYDAIHVGAAASEIPTDLLDQLAVGGRMIVPVGARDEAQALVQIDRRADGSLDSKTLFGVRYVELVSEG
;
A
#
# COMPACT_ATOMS: atom_id res chain seq x y z
N MET A 1 -10.62 -32.60 -7.10
CA MET A 1 -10.59 -32.88 -5.65
C MET A 1 -9.49 -32.03 -5.02
N LEU A 2 -9.82 -30.83 -4.57
CA LEU A 2 -8.87 -29.95 -3.85
C LEU A 2 -8.79 -30.43 -2.40
N ARG A 3 -7.62 -30.88 -1.97
CA ARG A 3 -7.32 -31.17 -0.57
C ARG A 3 -7.35 -29.85 0.21
N ARG A 4 -8.29 -29.74 1.15
CA ARG A 4 -8.27 -28.73 2.21
C ARG A 4 -7.06 -29.00 3.11
N THR A 5 -5.98 -28.27 2.89
CA THR A 5 -4.88 -28.23 3.86
C THR A 5 -5.30 -27.25 4.96
N LEU A 6 -5.53 -27.79 6.16
CA LEU A 6 -5.72 -26.97 7.37
C LEU A 6 -4.42 -26.19 7.60
N LEU A 7 -4.46 -24.88 7.38
CA LEU A 7 -3.37 -23.99 7.78
C LEU A 7 -3.38 -23.87 9.30
N LEU A 8 -2.36 -24.41 9.94
CA LEU A 8 -2.01 -24.09 11.33
C LEU A 8 -1.63 -22.61 11.38
N LEU A 9 -2.49 -21.81 12.01
CA LEU A 9 -2.23 -20.41 12.34
C LEU A 9 -1.02 -20.34 13.26
N SER A 10 0.13 -20.01 12.74
CA SER A 10 1.26 -19.53 13.53
C SER A 10 0.86 -18.13 14.02
N THR A 11 0.22 -18.07 15.19
CA THR A 11 -0.10 -16.83 15.87
C THR A 11 1.17 -16.24 16.46
N GLN A 12 1.91 -15.46 15.68
CA GLN A 12 2.76 -14.46 16.29
C GLN A 12 1.83 -13.43 16.95
N PRO A 13 2.05 -13.08 18.24
CA PRO A 13 1.23 -12.07 18.88
C PRO A 13 1.32 -10.78 18.08
N ALA A 14 0.16 -10.16 17.79
CA ALA A 14 0.09 -8.85 17.19
C ALA A 14 0.98 -7.92 18.02
N ARG A 15 2.12 -7.48 17.46
CA ARG A 15 2.93 -6.43 18.08
C ARG A 15 2.04 -5.21 18.16
N SER A 16 1.83 -4.67 19.36
CA SER A 16 1.14 -3.41 19.56
C SER A 16 2.05 -2.29 19.02
N TRP A 17 1.84 -1.90 17.77
CA TRP A 17 2.54 -0.77 17.17
C TRP A 17 1.94 0.51 17.76
N MET A 18 2.74 1.34 18.39
CA MET A 18 2.37 2.65 18.92
C MET A 18 3.44 3.68 18.56
N SER A 19 3.73 3.77 17.25
CA SER A 19 4.83 4.58 16.71
C SER A 19 4.41 6.03 16.47
N SER A 20 3.72 6.66 17.45
CA SER A 20 3.25 8.04 17.32
C SER A 20 4.37 9.06 17.51
N ALA A 21 4.26 10.22 16.83
CA ALA A 21 5.22 11.32 16.89
C ALA A 21 4.54 12.66 16.63
N PHE A 22 5.32 13.75 16.54
CA PHE A 22 4.86 15.10 16.23
C PHE A 22 5.42 15.66 14.92
N SER A 23 6.11 14.81 14.16
CA SER A 23 6.68 15.15 12.84
C SER A 23 6.84 13.90 12.00
N ASN A 24 6.95 14.06 10.66
CA ASN A 24 7.16 12.93 9.75
C ASN A 24 8.48 12.20 10.06
N GLU A 25 9.56 12.92 10.31
CA GLU A 25 10.86 12.32 10.68
C GLU A 25 10.76 11.54 11.99
N GLY A 26 10.10 12.10 13.01
CA GLY A 26 9.87 11.43 14.29
C GLY A 26 9.01 10.16 14.14
N LEU A 27 7.98 10.21 13.27
CA LEU A 27 7.13 9.05 12.97
C LEU A 27 7.94 7.93 12.32
N VAL A 28 8.72 8.25 11.27
CA VAL A 28 9.55 7.23 10.58
C VAL A 28 10.60 6.66 11.53
N ALA A 29 11.23 7.49 12.37
CA ALA A 29 12.18 7.01 13.37
C ALA A 29 11.52 6.06 14.39
N ALA A 30 10.29 6.36 14.82
CA ALA A 30 9.52 5.49 15.70
C ALA A 30 9.16 4.15 15.01
N LEU A 31 8.72 4.18 13.76
CA LEU A 31 8.40 2.98 12.98
C LEU A 31 9.62 2.05 12.79
N VAL A 32 10.81 2.62 12.59
CA VAL A 32 12.07 1.85 12.53
C VAL A 32 12.40 1.25 13.90
N ARG A 33 12.39 2.06 14.96
CA ARG A 33 12.68 1.62 16.34
C ARG A 33 11.76 0.47 16.77
N ASP A 34 10.47 0.57 16.44
CA ASP A 34 9.45 -0.39 16.85
C ASP A 34 9.38 -1.61 15.88
N GLY A 35 10.23 -1.64 14.84
CA GLY A 35 10.38 -2.75 13.89
C GLY A 35 9.20 -2.89 12.90
N ALA A 36 8.47 -1.80 12.63
CA ALA A 36 7.49 -1.73 11.53
C ALA A 36 8.19 -1.55 10.19
N ILE A 37 9.39 -0.97 10.20
CA ILE A 37 10.30 -0.83 9.05
C ILE A 37 11.58 -1.59 9.34
N GLU A 38 11.95 -2.49 8.44
CA GLU A 38 13.19 -3.28 8.49
C GLU A 38 14.19 -2.84 7.41
N LEU A 39 13.68 -2.30 6.27
CA LEU A 39 14.51 -1.89 5.13
C LEU A 39 14.85 -0.39 5.19
N PRO A 40 16.15 -0.02 5.05
CA PRO A 40 16.55 1.39 4.99
C PRO A 40 15.90 2.17 3.85
N GLU A 41 15.67 1.52 2.71
CA GLU A 41 15.03 2.12 1.53
C GLU A 41 13.57 2.51 1.82
N THR A 42 12.83 1.68 2.58
CA THR A 42 11.48 1.99 3.05
C THR A 42 11.48 3.22 3.95
N ALA A 43 12.41 3.27 4.91
CA ALA A 43 12.55 4.44 5.78
C ALA A 43 12.89 5.72 4.99
N ALA A 44 13.80 5.61 4.02
CA ALA A 44 14.19 6.73 3.16
C ALA A 44 13.03 7.25 2.30
N ALA A 45 12.23 6.34 1.72
CA ALA A 45 11.03 6.69 0.94
C ALA A 45 10.00 7.43 1.82
N LEU A 46 9.65 6.88 2.99
CA LEU A 46 8.65 7.46 3.88
C LEU A 46 9.08 8.81 4.48
N ARG A 47 10.38 9.08 4.68
CA ARG A 47 10.88 10.41 5.07
C ARG A 47 10.59 11.48 4.03
N ARG A 48 10.56 11.09 2.74
CA ARG A 48 10.33 12.02 1.62
C ARG A 48 8.86 12.25 1.31
N VAL A 49 7.94 11.44 1.87
CA VAL A 49 6.50 11.57 1.71
C VAL A 49 5.91 12.02 3.05
N ASP A 50 5.75 13.33 3.23
CA ASP A 50 5.17 13.82 4.48
C ASP A 50 3.68 13.47 4.56
N ARG A 51 3.32 12.63 5.56
CA ARG A 51 1.96 12.19 5.81
C ARG A 51 0.95 13.34 5.92
N LYS A 52 1.38 14.50 6.42
CA LYS A 52 0.54 15.69 6.57
C LYS A 52 -0.06 16.18 5.26
N ASN A 53 0.66 16.01 4.15
CA ASN A 53 0.18 16.38 2.82
C ASN A 53 -0.92 15.44 2.31
N PHE A 54 -1.08 14.25 2.90
CA PHE A 54 -1.99 13.19 2.46
C PHE A 54 -3.12 12.88 3.45
N ALA A 55 -2.98 13.23 4.72
CA ALA A 55 -3.98 13.01 5.77
C ALA A 55 -5.01 14.15 5.78
N ARG A 56 -5.77 14.28 4.68
CA ARG A 56 -6.77 15.33 4.45
C ARG A 56 -8.04 14.71 3.89
N ALA A 57 -9.19 15.19 4.35
CA ALA A 57 -10.47 14.74 3.83
C ALA A 57 -10.84 15.46 2.53
N VAL A 58 -11.53 14.75 1.64
CA VAL A 58 -12.11 15.32 0.42
C VAL A 58 -13.05 16.46 0.79
N GLY A 59 -12.82 17.65 0.22
CA GLY A 59 -13.66 18.84 0.44
C GLY A 59 -13.45 19.56 1.77
N ASP A 60 -12.53 19.08 2.63
CA ASP A 60 -12.16 19.75 3.87
C ASP A 60 -10.76 20.37 3.76
N PRO A 61 -10.66 21.72 3.69
CA PRO A 61 -9.38 22.40 3.62
C PRO A 61 -8.68 22.51 4.97
N SER A 62 -9.34 22.13 6.08
CA SER A 62 -8.75 22.23 7.42
C SER A 62 -7.54 21.30 7.53
N ALA A 63 -6.46 21.83 8.09
CA ALA A 63 -5.29 21.03 8.42
C ALA A 63 -5.51 20.38 9.79
N LEU A 64 -5.26 19.09 9.88
CA LEU A 64 -5.21 18.40 11.16
C LEU A 64 -3.98 18.85 11.95
N GLU A 65 -4.07 18.81 13.27
CA GLU A 65 -2.94 19.05 14.16
C GLU A 65 -1.85 17.99 13.96
N ASP A 66 -0.58 18.38 14.09
CA ASP A 66 0.56 17.47 13.89
C ASP A 66 0.48 16.23 14.79
N ALA A 67 0.06 16.40 16.04
CA ALA A 67 -0.14 15.28 16.97
C ALA A 67 -1.18 14.26 16.50
N GLU A 68 -2.16 14.68 15.72
CA GLU A 68 -3.18 13.79 15.13
C GLU A 68 -2.68 13.14 13.87
N VAL A 69 -2.07 13.90 12.97
CA VAL A 69 -1.55 13.42 11.68
C VAL A 69 -0.49 12.33 11.85
N TYR A 70 0.43 12.55 12.80
CA TYR A 70 1.56 11.63 13.04
C TYR A 70 1.29 10.61 14.15
N ARG A 71 0.03 10.51 14.61
CA ARG A 71 -0.41 9.41 15.46
C ARG A 71 -0.47 8.11 14.64
N ASP A 72 -0.03 7.00 15.23
CA ASP A 72 -0.07 5.69 14.60
C ASP A 72 -1.50 5.10 14.63
N ALA A 73 -2.38 5.73 13.87
CA ALA A 73 -3.79 5.36 13.72
C ALA A 73 -4.29 5.71 12.30
N PRO A 74 -5.34 5.03 11.81
CA PRO A 74 -6.01 5.45 10.58
C PRO A 74 -6.73 6.77 10.79
N LEU A 75 -6.84 7.59 9.73
CA LEU A 75 -7.56 8.87 9.72
C LEU A 75 -8.54 8.90 8.56
N PRO A 76 -9.73 9.53 8.71
CA PRO A 76 -10.68 9.67 7.63
C PRO A 76 -10.13 10.61 6.53
N ILE A 77 -10.33 10.24 5.27
CA ILE A 77 -9.97 11.05 4.09
C ILE A 77 -11.16 11.28 3.15
N GLY A 78 -12.33 10.80 3.50
CA GLY A 78 -13.57 10.95 2.74
C GLY A 78 -14.64 9.99 3.23
N PRO A 79 -15.83 10.01 2.64
CA PRO A 79 -16.87 9.06 2.96
C PRO A 79 -16.39 7.62 2.74
N LEU A 80 -16.43 6.81 3.80
CA LEU A 80 -16.02 5.40 3.79
C LEU A 80 -14.55 5.14 3.40
N ALA A 81 -13.70 6.16 3.43
CA ALA A 81 -12.28 6.05 3.10
C ALA A 81 -11.39 6.56 4.22
N THR A 82 -10.30 5.86 4.46
CA THR A 82 -9.29 6.21 5.46
C THR A 82 -7.88 6.12 4.87
N ILE A 83 -6.99 7.02 5.28
CA ILE A 83 -5.56 6.76 5.17
C ILE A 83 -5.18 5.78 6.29
N SER A 84 -4.62 4.64 5.95
CA SER A 84 -4.29 3.59 6.91
C SER A 84 -3.31 4.06 7.99
N ALA A 85 -3.25 3.34 9.12
CA ALA A 85 -2.28 3.62 10.17
C ALA A 85 -0.85 3.58 9.62
N PRO A 86 0.06 4.46 10.08
CA PRO A 86 1.45 4.53 9.63
C PRO A 86 2.19 3.20 9.63
N HIS A 87 2.05 2.38 10.68
CA HIS A 87 2.69 1.07 10.75
C HIS A 87 2.22 0.11 9.65
N MET A 88 0.95 0.19 9.22
CA MET A 88 0.41 -0.66 8.15
C MET A 88 0.99 -0.26 6.79
N HIS A 89 1.05 1.04 6.47
CA HIS A 89 1.70 1.52 5.26
C HIS A 89 3.18 1.14 5.23
N ALA A 90 3.88 1.37 6.34
CA ALA A 90 5.30 1.03 6.47
C ALA A 90 5.53 -0.47 6.25
N ARG A 91 4.72 -1.32 6.88
CA ARG A 91 4.85 -2.77 6.74
C ARG A 91 4.52 -3.27 5.34
N CYS A 92 3.46 -2.75 4.70
CA CYS A 92 3.12 -3.11 3.31
C CYS A 92 4.22 -2.67 2.32
N LEU A 93 4.75 -1.45 2.49
CA LEU A 93 5.86 -0.94 1.68
C LEU A 93 7.10 -1.83 1.83
N ASP A 94 7.44 -2.17 3.07
CA ASP A 94 8.60 -3.02 3.41
C ASP A 94 8.48 -4.43 2.82
N LEU A 95 7.30 -5.03 2.91
CA LEU A 95 7.02 -6.36 2.36
C LEU A 95 7.07 -6.39 0.82
N LEU A 96 6.68 -5.30 0.15
CA LEU A 96 6.63 -5.19 -1.31
C LEU A 96 7.90 -4.62 -1.94
N ALA A 97 8.79 -4.01 -1.14
CA ALA A 97 10.05 -3.45 -1.64
C ALA A 97 11.02 -4.48 -2.27
N PRO A 98 11.17 -5.72 -1.77
CA PRO A 98 12.21 -6.64 -2.27
C PRO A 98 12.17 -6.90 -3.78
N PRO A 99 11.06 -7.25 -4.45
CA PRO A 99 11.04 -7.44 -5.90
C PRO A 99 11.36 -6.15 -6.67
N LEU A 100 10.92 -4.97 -6.19
CA LEU A 100 11.19 -3.68 -6.80
C LEU A 100 12.68 -3.33 -6.72
N LEU A 101 13.26 -3.46 -5.52
CA LEU A 101 14.67 -3.19 -5.29
C LEU A 101 15.60 -4.17 -6.00
N ALA A 102 15.16 -5.42 -6.21
CA ALA A 102 15.93 -6.38 -7.00
C ALA A 102 16.07 -5.93 -8.45
N LYS A 103 15.01 -5.42 -9.07
CA LYS A 103 15.04 -4.83 -10.41
C LYS A 103 15.86 -3.55 -10.48
N GLU A 104 15.69 -2.65 -9.50
CA GLU A 104 16.49 -1.43 -9.40
C GLU A 104 18.00 -1.75 -9.38
N ARG A 105 18.42 -2.71 -8.55
CA ARG A 105 19.83 -3.16 -8.50
C ARG A 105 20.31 -3.80 -9.80
N ALA A 106 19.40 -4.36 -10.59
CA ALA A 106 19.69 -4.90 -11.92
C ALA A 106 19.66 -3.83 -13.02
N GLY A 107 19.39 -2.56 -12.71
CA GLY A 107 19.24 -1.47 -13.66
C GLY A 107 17.98 -1.58 -14.53
N ALA A 108 16.96 -2.30 -14.06
CA ALA A 108 15.71 -2.52 -14.77
C ALA A 108 14.56 -1.75 -14.11
N ALA A 109 13.65 -1.22 -14.92
CA ALA A 109 12.43 -0.60 -14.43
C ALA A 109 11.51 -1.64 -13.77
N SER A 110 10.77 -1.20 -12.76
CA SER A 110 9.76 -2.00 -12.08
C SER A 110 8.43 -1.26 -12.00
N ARG A 111 7.36 -2.02 -11.84
CA ARG A 111 5.99 -1.47 -11.80
C ARG A 111 5.28 -1.95 -10.55
N VAL A 112 4.58 -1.03 -9.90
CA VAL A 112 3.72 -1.35 -8.75
C VAL A 112 2.31 -0.85 -8.98
N LEU A 113 1.33 -1.69 -8.63
CA LEU A 113 -0.08 -1.35 -8.57
C LEU A 113 -0.51 -1.18 -7.12
N ASP A 114 -1.15 -0.05 -6.83
CA ASP A 114 -1.73 0.27 -5.51
C ASP A 114 -3.25 0.34 -5.66
N VAL A 115 -3.94 -0.74 -5.28
CA VAL A 115 -5.40 -0.89 -5.36
C VAL A 115 -6.04 -0.34 -4.10
N GLY A 116 -7.00 0.59 -4.26
CA GLY A 116 -7.55 1.38 -3.17
C GLY A 116 -6.56 2.44 -2.71
N SER A 117 -6.00 3.19 -3.68
CA SER A 117 -4.91 4.16 -3.46
C SER A 117 -5.28 5.33 -2.54
N GLY A 118 -6.57 5.59 -2.34
CA GLY A 118 -7.08 6.60 -1.42
C GLY A 118 -6.47 7.97 -1.65
N SER A 119 -5.73 8.49 -0.64
CA SER A 119 -5.04 9.78 -0.72
C SER A 119 -3.78 9.79 -1.60
N GLY A 120 -3.31 8.63 -2.11
CA GLY A 120 -2.10 8.50 -2.90
C GLY A 120 -0.80 8.39 -2.09
N TYR A 121 -0.87 8.33 -0.76
CA TYR A 121 0.30 8.30 0.13
C TYR A 121 1.23 7.14 -0.16
N LEU A 122 0.69 5.92 -0.19
CA LEU A 122 1.50 4.73 -0.41
C LEU A 122 1.97 4.62 -1.86
N THR A 123 1.13 5.03 -2.82
CA THR A 123 1.49 5.10 -4.24
C THR A 123 2.73 5.97 -4.45
N ALA A 124 2.75 7.18 -3.83
CA ALA A 124 3.90 8.08 -3.89
C ALA A 124 5.15 7.48 -3.21
N ALA A 125 4.97 6.80 -2.07
CA ALA A 125 6.06 6.15 -1.36
C ALA A 125 6.69 5.01 -2.17
N PHE A 126 5.91 4.21 -2.91
CA PHE A 126 6.44 3.19 -3.81
C PHE A 126 7.36 3.76 -4.88
N ALA A 127 6.98 4.86 -5.52
CA ALA A 127 7.79 5.51 -6.55
C ALA A 127 9.14 6.06 -6.03
N LEU A 128 9.28 6.18 -4.71
CA LEU A 128 10.51 6.65 -4.06
C LEU A 128 11.40 5.52 -3.53
N LEU A 129 11.04 4.25 -3.73
CA LEU A 129 11.91 3.12 -3.43
C LEU A 129 13.10 3.01 -4.38
N GLY A 130 13.00 3.59 -5.59
CA GLY A 130 14.05 3.63 -6.58
C GLY A 130 13.70 4.55 -7.75
N ASP A 131 14.70 4.96 -8.52
CA ASP A 131 14.50 5.88 -9.65
C ASP A 131 13.81 5.21 -10.85
N GLY A 132 13.83 3.87 -10.92
CA GLY A 132 13.16 3.06 -11.94
C GLY A 132 11.81 2.48 -11.52
N VAL A 133 11.19 2.93 -10.41
CA VAL A 133 9.90 2.40 -9.92
C VAL A 133 8.75 3.26 -10.42
N ASP A 134 7.90 2.71 -11.29
CA ASP A 134 6.64 3.31 -11.73
C ASP A 134 5.49 2.82 -10.84
N ALA A 135 4.72 3.74 -10.26
CA ALA A 135 3.61 3.45 -9.35
C ALA A 135 2.27 3.91 -9.94
N HIS A 136 1.30 2.99 -10.01
CA HIS A 136 -0.05 3.28 -10.47
C HIS A 136 -1.06 3.03 -9.36
N GLY A 137 -1.77 4.08 -8.93
CA GLY A 137 -2.86 3.99 -7.98
C GLY A 137 -4.21 3.84 -8.68
N VAL A 138 -5.03 2.88 -8.22
CA VAL A 138 -6.42 2.71 -8.65
C VAL A 138 -7.34 2.91 -7.46
N ASP A 139 -8.37 3.73 -7.63
CA ASP A 139 -9.45 3.87 -6.66
C ASP A 139 -10.79 4.00 -7.39
N ARG A 140 -11.85 3.43 -6.83
CA ARG A 140 -13.21 3.51 -7.39
C ARG A 140 -13.80 4.92 -7.30
N THR A 141 -13.30 5.75 -6.37
CA THR A 141 -13.87 7.04 -6.02
C THR A 141 -13.14 8.17 -6.75
N ALA A 142 -13.79 8.76 -7.75
CA ALA A 142 -13.20 9.82 -8.57
C ALA A 142 -12.67 11.02 -7.74
N SER A 143 -13.34 11.39 -6.64
CA SER A 143 -12.89 12.47 -5.76
C SER A 143 -11.62 12.09 -4.97
N LEU A 144 -11.41 10.81 -4.63
CA LEU A 144 -10.18 10.35 -4.02
C LEU A 144 -9.02 10.33 -5.04
N VAL A 145 -9.28 9.91 -6.27
CA VAL A 145 -8.29 9.99 -7.36
C VAL A 145 -7.87 11.43 -7.61
N ALA A 146 -8.80 12.38 -7.61
CA ALA A 146 -8.48 13.81 -7.71
C ALA A 146 -7.65 14.30 -6.53
N LEU A 147 -8.04 13.94 -5.31
CA LEU A 147 -7.30 14.27 -4.08
C LEU A 147 -5.88 13.69 -4.11
N ALA A 148 -5.71 12.44 -4.57
CA ALA A 148 -4.39 11.80 -4.66
C ALA A 148 -3.44 12.56 -5.57
N ARG A 149 -3.92 13.00 -6.75
CA ARG A 149 -3.16 13.86 -7.68
C ARG A 149 -2.78 15.19 -7.04
N GLU A 150 -3.77 15.87 -6.45
CA GLU A 150 -3.56 17.15 -5.75
C GLU A 150 -2.54 17.02 -4.62
N ASN A 151 -2.58 15.95 -3.83
CA ASN A 151 -1.66 15.72 -2.72
C ASN A 151 -0.21 15.55 -3.19
N VAL A 152 0.03 14.83 -4.30
CA VAL A 152 1.36 14.68 -4.89
C VAL A 152 1.86 16.02 -5.45
N ASP A 153 1.01 16.77 -6.15
CA ASP A 153 1.38 18.03 -6.79
C ASP A 153 1.61 19.17 -5.78
N ARG A 154 0.97 19.09 -4.61
CA ARG A 154 1.07 20.09 -3.53
C ARG A 154 2.48 20.23 -2.98
N ASP A 155 3.23 19.15 -2.90
CA ASP A 155 4.63 19.16 -2.48
C ASP A 155 5.53 19.19 -3.74
N ALA A 156 6.04 20.38 -4.08
CA ALA A 156 6.88 20.55 -5.24
C ALA A 156 8.20 19.75 -5.18
N ALA A 157 8.70 19.41 -4.00
CA ALA A 157 9.87 18.56 -3.85
C ALA A 157 9.52 17.10 -4.14
N LEU A 158 8.37 16.64 -3.64
CA LEU A 158 7.84 15.30 -3.93
C LEU A 158 7.51 15.15 -5.41
N ALA A 159 6.75 16.11 -6.00
CA ALA A 159 6.38 16.09 -7.40
C ALA A 159 7.61 15.97 -8.34
N ARG A 160 8.68 16.73 -8.04
CA ARG A 160 9.95 16.59 -8.76
C ARG A 160 10.62 15.25 -8.52
N ALA A 161 10.58 14.75 -7.29
CA ALA A 161 11.24 13.50 -6.92
C ALA A 161 10.58 12.27 -7.57
N VAL A 162 9.26 12.25 -7.70
CA VAL A 162 8.56 11.18 -8.40
C VAL A 162 8.65 11.32 -9.93
N GLY A 163 8.87 12.53 -10.46
CA GLY A 163 9.26 12.77 -11.85
C GLY A 163 8.29 12.20 -12.90
N GLY A 164 6.97 12.20 -12.62
CA GLY A 164 5.95 11.63 -13.52
C GLY A 164 5.79 10.11 -13.42
N ARG A 165 6.51 9.43 -12.53
CA ARG A 165 6.42 7.98 -12.28
C ARG A 165 5.22 7.57 -11.41
N VAL A 166 4.39 8.52 -11.01
CA VAL A 166 3.15 8.28 -10.25
C VAL A 166 1.96 8.63 -11.12
N ALA A 167 1.04 7.68 -11.27
CA ALA A 167 -0.21 7.87 -11.99
C ALA A 167 -1.40 7.37 -11.16
N PHE A 168 -2.57 7.93 -11.41
CA PHE A 168 -3.82 7.52 -10.74
C PHE A 168 -4.95 7.39 -11.75
N SER A 169 -5.80 6.37 -11.57
CA SER A 169 -7.00 6.18 -12.37
C SER A 169 -8.21 5.80 -11.52
N VAL A 170 -9.39 6.17 -12.00
CA VAL A 170 -10.65 5.65 -11.46
C VAL A 170 -10.86 4.26 -12.04
N GLY A 171 -11.17 3.27 -11.18
CA GLY A 171 -11.41 1.91 -11.64
C GLY A 171 -11.85 0.97 -10.53
N ASP A 172 -12.36 -0.19 -10.93
CA ASP A 172 -12.73 -1.27 -10.02
C ASP A 172 -11.48 -1.96 -9.47
N GLY A 173 -11.31 -1.93 -8.15
CA GLY A 173 -10.17 -2.53 -7.48
C GLY A 173 -10.08 -4.05 -7.66
N TRP A 174 -11.21 -4.74 -7.85
CA TRP A 174 -11.21 -6.17 -8.16
C TRP A 174 -10.56 -6.49 -9.51
N ARG A 175 -10.70 -5.56 -10.48
CA ARG A 175 -10.14 -5.70 -11.84
C ARG A 175 -8.73 -5.13 -11.97
N GLY A 176 -8.28 -4.31 -11.01
CA GLY A 176 -6.97 -3.67 -11.05
C GLY A 176 -6.80 -2.71 -12.23
N HIS A 177 -5.63 -2.76 -12.87
CA HIS A 177 -5.31 -1.93 -14.04
C HIS A 177 -4.50 -2.72 -15.08
N PRO A 178 -5.16 -3.60 -15.88
CA PRO A 178 -4.46 -4.51 -16.80
C PRO A 178 -3.57 -3.82 -17.82
N ALA A 179 -3.95 -2.60 -18.26
CA ALA A 179 -3.20 -1.85 -19.27
C ALA A 179 -1.78 -1.45 -18.83
N GLY A 180 -1.53 -1.36 -17.50
CA GLY A 180 -0.22 -1.02 -16.95
C GLY A 180 0.63 -2.24 -16.54
N GLY A 181 0.05 -3.45 -16.59
CA GLY A 181 0.73 -4.68 -16.17
C GLY A 181 1.73 -5.21 -17.18
N PRO A 182 2.45 -6.31 -16.85
CA PRO A 182 2.45 -6.96 -15.54
C PRO A 182 3.17 -6.13 -14.46
N TYR A 183 2.79 -6.34 -13.18
CA TYR A 183 3.32 -5.61 -12.03
C TYR A 183 4.27 -6.48 -11.21
N ASP A 184 5.37 -5.90 -10.77
CA ASP A 184 6.35 -6.55 -9.88
C ASP A 184 5.89 -6.56 -8.43
N ALA A 185 5.06 -5.58 -8.07
CA ALA A 185 4.40 -5.53 -6.77
C ALA A 185 2.94 -5.11 -6.93
N ILE A 186 2.03 -5.72 -6.15
CA ILE A 186 0.63 -5.32 -6.05
C ILE A 186 0.28 -5.15 -4.57
N HIS A 187 -0.12 -3.94 -4.18
CA HIS A 187 -0.71 -3.66 -2.88
C HIS A 187 -2.23 -3.59 -3.02
N VAL A 188 -2.96 -4.19 -2.07
CA VAL A 188 -4.42 -4.02 -1.98
C VAL A 188 -4.75 -3.38 -0.64
N GLY A 189 -5.23 -2.13 -0.69
CA GLY A 189 -5.53 -1.28 0.47
C GLY A 189 -6.94 -1.45 1.04
N ALA A 190 -7.66 -2.50 0.63
CA ALA A 190 -9.00 -2.84 1.11
C ALA A 190 -9.15 -4.36 1.20
N ALA A 191 -10.02 -4.87 2.10
CA ALA A 191 -10.18 -6.30 2.32
C ALA A 191 -11.05 -6.91 1.24
N ALA A 192 -10.54 -7.91 0.54
CA ALA A 192 -11.27 -8.73 -0.40
C ALA A 192 -11.90 -9.94 0.31
N SER A 193 -13.13 -10.32 -0.05
CA SER A 193 -13.78 -11.52 0.50
C SER A 193 -13.04 -12.81 0.11
N GLU A 194 -12.35 -12.78 -1.03
CA GLU A 194 -11.48 -13.84 -1.55
C GLU A 194 -10.30 -13.20 -2.32
N ILE A 195 -9.32 -13.98 -2.71
CA ILE A 195 -8.17 -13.47 -3.47
C ILE A 195 -8.62 -13.09 -4.89
N PRO A 196 -8.49 -11.81 -5.32
CA PRO A 196 -8.92 -11.39 -6.66
C PRO A 196 -8.06 -12.03 -7.76
N THR A 197 -8.67 -12.88 -8.59
CA THR A 197 -7.98 -13.59 -9.68
C THR A 197 -7.42 -12.65 -10.73
N ASP A 198 -8.17 -11.58 -11.07
CA ASP A 198 -7.73 -10.57 -12.05
C ASP A 198 -6.43 -9.87 -11.62
N LEU A 199 -6.22 -9.71 -10.31
CA LEU A 199 -4.96 -9.13 -9.79
C LEU A 199 -3.82 -10.16 -9.85
N LEU A 200 -4.12 -11.44 -9.63
CA LEU A 200 -3.12 -12.49 -9.82
C LEU A 200 -2.63 -12.53 -11.25
N ASP A 201 -3.51 -12.41 -12.23
CA ASP A 201 -3.15 -12.44 -13.66
C ASP A 201 -2.25 -11.26 -14.06
N GLN A 202 -2.35 -10.14 -13.34
CA GLN A 202 -1.51 -8.95 -13.53
C GLN A 202 -0.18 -9.01 -12.76
N LEU A 203 0.04 -10.01 -11.89
CA LEU A 203 1.29 -10.14 -11.14
C LEU A 203 2.39 -10.73 -12.03
N ALA A 204 3.53 -10.07 -12.12
CA ALA A 204 4.69 -10.52 -12.88
C ALA A 204 5.30 -11.79 -12.29
N VAL A 205 5.99 -12.57 -13.12
CA VAL A 205 6.87 -13.65 -12.64
C VAL A 205 7.97 -13.03 -11.76
N GLY A 206 8.15 -13.58 -10.56
CA GLY A 206 9.03 -13.02 -9.52
C GLY A 206 8.40 -11.88 -8.72
N GLY A 207 7.15 -11.51 -9.04
CA GLY A 207 6.41 -10.46 -8.36
C GLY A 207 5.74 -10.91 -7.06
N ARG A 208 5.31 -9.92 -6.27
CA ARG A 208 4.64 -10.11 -4.97
C ARG A 208 3.37 -9.30 -4.87
N MET A 209 2.30 -9.89 -4.36
CA MET A 209 1.08 -9.23 -3.96
C MET A 209 0.87 -9.32 -2.44
N ILE A 210 0.40 -8.22 -1.84
CA ILE A 210 -0.08 -8.17 -0.45
C ILE A 210 -1.55 -7.77 -0.49
N VAL A 211 -2.41 -8.60 0.09
CA VAL A 211 -3.86 -8.39 0.10
C VAL A 211 -4.47 -8.78 1.43
N PRO A 212 -5.32 -7.93 2.05
CA PRO A 212 -6.16 -8.32 3.17
C PRO A 212 -7.29 -9.22 2.65
N VAL A 213 -7.46 -10.40 3.23
CA VAL A 213 -8.51 -11.37 2.85
C VAL A 213 -9.42 -11.65 4.05
N GLY A 214 -10.72 -11.61 3.83
CA GLY A 214 -11.77 -11.84 4.81
C GLY A 214 -12.94 -10.88 4.63
N ALA A 215 -14.16 -11.33 4.94
CA ALA A 215 -15.36 -10.52 4.85
C ALA A 215 -15.37 -9.40 5.91
N ARG A 216 -16.23 -8.39 5.73
CA ARG A 216 -16.30 -7.17 6.56
C ARG A 216 -16.48 -7.46 8.05
N ASP A 217 -17.30 -8.44 8.41
CA ASP A 217 -17.66 -8.77 9.78
C ASP A 217 -16.94 -10.02 10.30
N GLU A 218 -15.96 -10.51 9.55
CA GLU A 218 -15.14 -11.67 9.89
C GLU A 218 -13.71 -11.30 10.22
N ALA A 219 -12.94 -12.28 10.68
CA ALA A 219 -11.51 -12.11 10.87
C ALA A 219 -10.82 -11.96 9.51
N GLN A 220 -10.15 -10.82 9.30
CA GLN A 220 -9.35 -10.57 8.11
C GLN A 220 -7.88 -10.88 8.39
N ALA A 221 -7.19 -11.42 7.40
CA ALA A 221 -5.77 -11.69 7.47
C ALA A 221 -5.04 -11.04 6.31
N LEU A 222 -3.87 -10.45 6.58
CA LEU A 222 -2.97 -9.98 5.52
C LEU A 222 -2.28 -11.19 4.90
N VAL A 223 -2.44 -11.35 3.60
CA VAL A 223 -1.89 -12.46 2.83
C VAL A 223 -0.84 -11.95 1.86
N GLN A 224 0.32 -12.60 1.84
CA GLN A 224 1.35 -12.42 0.84
C GLN A 224 1.21 -13.51 -0.22
N ILE A 225 1.30 -13.14 -1.48
CA ILE A 225 1.30 -14.06 -2.62
C ILE A 225 2.51 -13.74 -3.50
N ASP A 226 3.35 -14.73 -3.72
CA ASP A 226 4.52 -14.65 -4.59
C ASP A 226 4.29 -15.48 -5.85
N ARG A 227 4.53 -14.89 -7.03
CA ARG A 227 4.58 -15.64 -8.29
C ARG A 227 6.01 -16.09 -8.55
N ARG A 228 6.24 -17.40 -8.48
CA ARG A 228 7.56 -18.02 -8.68
C ARG A 228 8.04 -17.96 -10.14
N ALA A 229 9.31 -18.27 -10.36
CA ALA A 229 9.92 -18.27 -11.70
C ALA A 229 9.26 -19.26 -12.67
N ASP A 230 8.67 -20.35 -12.17
CA ASP A 230 7.91 -21.34 -12.95
C ASP A 230 6.44 -20.92 -13.20
N GLY A 231 6.05 -19.71 -12.74
CA GLY A 231 4.69 -19.17 -12.84
C GLY A 231 3.74 -19.65 -11.75
N SER A 232 4.13 -20.60 -10.90
CA SER A 232 3.32 -21.07 -9.78
C SER A 232 3.16 -19.97 -8.72
N LEU A 233 2.06 -20.05 -7.95
CA LEU A 233 1.77 -19.11 -6.87
C LEU A 233 2.05 -19.78 -5.52
N ASP A 234 2.74 -19.05 -4.66
CA ASP A 234 2.94 -19.39 -3.25
C ASP A 234 2.23 -18.38 -2.38
N SER A 235 1.49 -18.81 -1.38
CA SER A 235 0.73 -17.92 -0.50
C SER A 235 1.08 -18.14 0.96
N LYS A 236 1.18 -17.03 1.71
CA LYS A 236 1.49 -17.04 3.14
C LYS A 236 0.58 -16.06 3.87
N THR A 237 -0.13 -16.54 4.88
CA THR A 237 -0.82 -15.67 5.85
C THR A 237 0.21 -15.05 6.79
N LEU A 238 0.19 -13.72 6.93
CA LEU A 238 1.15 -12.97 7.72
C LEU A 238 0.63 -12.73 9.14
N PHE A 239 -0.45 -11.94 9.27
CA PHE A 239 -1.07 -11.60 10.57
C PHE A 239 -2.51 -11.11 10.36
N GLY A 240 -3.27 -11.04 11.46
CA GLY A 240 -4.64 -10.50 11.47
C GLY A 240 -4.67 -8.99 11.27
N VAL A 241 -5.64 -8.49 10.51
CA VAL A 241 -5.81 -7.08 10.17
C VAL A 241 -7.28 -6.68 10.21
N ARG A 242 -7.54 -5.35 10.11
CA ARG A 242 -8.87 -4.81 9.90
C ARG A 242 -8.82 -3.70 8.84
N TYR A 243 -9.44 -3.94 7.71
CA TYR A 243 -9.55 -3.02 6.58
C TYR A 243 -11.01 -2.74 6.23
N VAL A 244 -11.25 -1.63 5.53
CA VAL A 244 -12.50 -1.40 4.81
C VAL A 244 -12.64 -2.43 3.69
N GLU A 245 -13.87 -2.71 3.28
CA GLU A 245 -14.15 -3.72 2.25
C GLU A 245 -13.73 -3.24 0.84
N LEU A 246 -13.15 -4.14 0.05
CA LEU A 246 -12.94 -3.95 -1.37
C LEU A 246 -14.27 -4.18 -2.09
N VAL A 247 -14.92 -3.10 -2.48
CA VAL A 247 -16.26 -3.13 -3.10
C VAL A 247 -16.11 -3.16 -4.62
N SER A 248 -16.78 -4.14 -5.27
CA SER A 248 -16.90 -4.17 -6.74
C SER A 248 -17.88 -3.10 -7.24
N GLU A 249 -17.69 -2.62 -8.45
CA GLU A 249 -18.75 -1.99 -9.21
C GLU A 249 -19.72 -3.09 -9.62
N GLY A 250 -20.98 -3.01 -9.14
CA GLY A 250 -22.06 -3.96 -9.46
C GLY A 250 -22.50 -3.85 -10.90
#